data_1dea2b80db241b736042ef60952f1e6a
#
_entry.id   1dea2b80db241b736042ef60952f1e6a
#
_cell.length_a   1.000
_cell.length_b   1.000
_cell.length_c   1.000
_cell.angle_alpha   90.00
_cell.angle_beta   90.00
_cell.angle_gamma   90.00
#
_symmetry.space_group_name_H-M   'P 1'
#
loop_
_entity.id
_entity.type
_entity.pdbx_description
1 polymer ?
#
loop_
_entity_poly.entity_id
_entity_poly.type
_entity_poly.pdbx_seq_one_letter_code
_entity_poly.pdbx_strand_id
1 'polypeptide(L)'
;MHHLATDNSFYSAQWSEGETSEWCMRSDDTGRISEVQIGGRGSFYMVGAAYFDTDFSRKLLDIISSEYFVPSSRSKLWEDFFVEHLDSLDMEMKCFSEGCLLEFDSIDDAKSFDPVFLKEQQSEILDRITACLGCQREDIHSIVSLKSGLTNLSCCFSVGEQEFVYRHPGVGTEKLVDRKGE
;
A
#
# COMPACT_ATOMS: atom_id res chain seq x y z
N MET A 1 -9.78 -26.13 4.12
CA MET A 1 -10.48 -24.83 4.24
C MET A 1 -10.72 -24.59 5.71
N HIS A 2 -9.89 -23.76 6.36
CA HIS A 2 -10.17 -23.32 7.72
C HIS A 2 -11.26 -22.25 7.62
N HIS A 3 -12.40 -22.51 8.23
CA HIS A 3 -13.41 -21.50 8.50
C HIS A 3 -12.74 -20.44 9.36
N LEU A 4 -12.48 -19.27 8.83
CA LEU A 4 -12.29 -18.05 9.62
C LEU A 4 -13.68 -17.62 10.08
N ALA A 5 -14.20 -18.30 11.09
CA ALA A 5 -15.34 -17.82 11.84
C ALA A 5 -14.80 -16.78 12.83
N THR A 6 -14.52 -15.59 12.36
CA THR A 6 -14.36 -14.43 13.21
C THR A 6 -15.63 -13.62 13.07
N ASP A 7 -16.44 -13.66 14.12
CA ASP A 7 -17.67 -12.86 14.15
C ASP A 7 -17.36 -11.38 14.40
N ASN A 8 -16.11 -11.03 14.72
CA ASN A 8 -15.68 -9.67 15.10
C ASN A 8 -14.75 -9.06 14.03
N SER A 9 -14.83 -7.75 13.90
CA SER A 9 -13.90 -6.97 13.08
C SER A 9 -12.47 -7.07 13.61
N PHE A 10 -11.49 -7.14 12.71
CA PHE A 10 -10.08 -7.17 13.10
C PHE A 10 -9.19 -6.40 12.13
N TYR A 11 -8.06 -5.93 12.64
CA TYR A 11 -6.93 -5.46 11.85
C TYR A 11 -5.75 -6.43 11.99
N SER A 12 -5.13 -6.75 10.86
CA SER A 12 -3.93 -7.59 10.84
C SER A 12 -2.72 -6.83 11.38
N ALA A 13 -1.93 -7.49 12.21
CA ALA A 13 -0.74 -6.93 12.84
C ALA A 13 0.47 -7.82 12.69
N GLN A 14 1.64 -7.20 12.53
CA GLN A 14 2.93 -7.87 12.63
C GLN A 14 3.81 -7.15 13.65
N TRP A 15 4.74 -7.89 14.26
CA TRP A 15 5.70 -7.33 15.20
C TRP A 15 6.91 -6.75 14.50
N SER A 16 7.31 -5.53 14.85
CA SER A 16 8.58 -4.93 14.46
C SER A 16 9.51 -4.78 15.66
N GLU A 17 10.69 -5.36 15.62
CA GLU A 17 11.73 -5.16 16.67
C GLU A 17 12.41 -3.80 16.52
N GLY A 18 12.53 -3.32 15.29
CA GLY A 18 13.18 -2.06 14.92
C GLY A 18 12.26 -0.85 15.06
N GLU A 19 12.78 0.29 14.60
CA GLU A 19 11.95 1.48 14.40
C GLU A 19 11.12 1.30 13.13
N THR A 20 9.88 1.72 13.20
CA THR A 20 8.95 1.74 12.08
C THR A 20 8.22 3.08 12.02
N SER A 21 7.87 3.52 10.82
CA SER A 21 7.01 4.68 10.57
C SER A 21 5.53 4.32 10.40
N GLU A 22 5.24 3.00 10.45
CA GLU A 22 3.88 2.47 10.29
C GLU A 22 2.99 2.83 11.49
N TRP A 23 1.69 2.61 11.32
CA TRP A 23 0.71 2.79 12.38
C TRP A 23 0.84 1.65 13.39
N CYS A 24 1.38 1.96 14.56
CA CYS A 24 1.60 1.00 15.63
C CYS A 24 0.36 0.88 16.51
N MET A 25 0.05 -0.35 16.92
CA MET A 25 -1.14 -0.68 17.70
C MET A 25 -0.79 -1.31 19.04
N ARG A 26 -1.66 -1.05 20.02
CA ARG A 26 -1.73 -1.81 21.28
C ARG A 26 -3.14 -2.33 21.45
N SER A 27 -3.25 -3.51 22.04
CA SER A 27 -4.54 -4.06 22.47
C SER A 27 -4.66 -4.06 23.99
N ASP A 28 -5.89 -4.04 24.45
CA ASP A 28 -6.22 -4.34 25.84
C ASP A 28 -6.15 -5.86 26.13
N ASP A 29 -6.49 -6.23 27.37
CA ASP A 29 -6.46 -7.63 27.83
C ASP A 29 -7.50 -8.53 27.11
N THR A 30 -8.43 -7.95 26.38
CA THR A 30 -9.44 -8.69 25.59
C THR A 30 -9.00 -8.90 24.14
N GLY A 31 -7.87 -8.28 23.74
CA GLY A 31 -7.37 -8.30 22.36
C GLY A 31 -7.92 -7.17 21.49
N ARG A 32 -8.77 -6.29 22.05
CA ARG A 32 -9.31 -5.12 21.35
C ARG A 32 -8.25 -4.04 21.18
N ILE A 33 -8.16 -3.43 20.01
CA ILE A 33 -7.26 -2.30 19.77
C ILE A 33 -7.70 -1.12 20.64
N SER A 34 -6.81 -0.69 21.52
CA SER A 34 -7.06 0.37 22.49
C SER A 34 -6.24 1.63 22.25
N GLU A 35 -5.17 1.53 21.49
CA GLU A 35 -4.28 2.64 21.16
C GLU A 35 -3.69 2.45 19.78
N VAL A 36 -3.61 3.53 19.01
CA VAL A 36 -2.91 3.59 17.71
C VAL A 36 -2.07 4.85 17.67
N GLN A 37 -0.81 4.70 17.23
CA GLN A 37 0.11 5.83 17.05
C GLN A 37 0.93 5.64 15.78
N ILE A 38 1.31 6.74 15.15
CA ILE A 38 2.20 6.70 13.98
C ILE A 38 3.65 6.58 14.46
N GLY A 39 4.34 5.56 13.96
CA GLY A 39 5.71 5.25 14.32
C GLY A 39 5.88 4.60 15.70
N GLY A 40 6.94 3.81 15.84
CA GLY A 40 7.25 3.14 17.09
C GLY A 40 8.48 2.26 16.99
N ARG A 41 8.82 1.64 18.11
CA ARG A 41 9.90 0.65 18.20
C ARG A 41 9.46 -0.48 19.10
N GLY A 42 9.74 -1.73 18.69
CA GLY A 42 9.33 -2.89 19.47
C GLY A 42 7.80 -2.90 19.65
N SER A 43 7.05 -2.81 18.57
CA SER A 43 5.61 -2.67 18.59
C SER A 43 4.93 -3.49 17.50
N PHE A 44 3.68 -3.83 17.70
CA PHE A 44 2.82 -4.31 16.62
C PHE A 44 2.42 -3.14 15.73
N TYR A 45 2.46 -3.34 14.42
CA TYR A 45 2.05 -2.35 13.43
C TYR A 45 0.96 -2.91 12.51
N MET A 46 0.14 -2.02 11.98
CA MET A 46 -0.90 -2.34 11.01
C MET A 46 -0.27 -2.82 9.71
N VAL A 47 -0.71 -3.94 9.17
CA VAL A 47 -0.21 -4.50 7.91
C VAL A 47 -1.31 -5.23 7.14
N GLY A 48 -1.43 -4.93 5.86
CA GLY A 48 -2.25 -5.68 4.91
C GLY A 48 -3.75 -5.53 5.11
N ALA A 49 -4.42 -6.56 5.62
CA ALA A 49 -5.87 -6.67 5.57
C ALA A 49 -6.56 -6.30 6.88
N ALA A 50 -7.69 -5.62 6.76
CA ALA A 50 -8.69 -5.48 7.80
C ALA A 50 -9.97 -6.23 7.41
N TYR A 51 -10.66 -6.78 8.40
CA TYR A 51 -12.00 -7.37 8.21
C TYR A 51 -13.01 -6.55 9.03
N PHE A 52 -14.10 -6.20 8.38
CA PHE A 52 -15.21 -5.46 8.97
C PHE A 52 -16.45 -6.33 9.03
N ASP A 53 -16.95 -6.55 10.22
CA ASP A 53 -18.26 -7.14 10.41
C ASP A 53 -19.38 -6.11 10.08
N THR A 54 -20.62 -6.57 10.17
CA THR A 54 -21.77 -5.73 9.79
C THR A 54 -21.98 -4.55 10.76
N ASP A 55 -21.71 -4.74 12.05
CA ASP A 55 -21.91 -3.69 13.05
C ASP A 55 -20.85 -2.60 12.94
N PHE A 56 -19.59 -2.99 12.82
CA PHE A 56 -18.48 -2.09 12.56
C PHE A 56 -18.70 -1.29 11.27
N SER A 57 -19.05 -1.99 10.18
CA SER A 57 -19.30 -1.36 8.88
C SER A 57 -20.40 -0.31 8.94
N ARG A 58 -21.48 -0.59 9.68
CA ARG A 58 -22.59 0.36 9.85
C ARG A 58 -22.15 1.58 10.66
N LYS A 59 -21.49 1.38 11.81
CA LYS A 59 -20.98 2.46 12.64
C LYS A 59 -19.99 3.35 11.90
N LEU A 60 -19.04 2.75 11.18
CA LEU A 60 -18.06 3.49 10.39
C LEU A 60 -18.73 4.30 9.28
N LEU A 61 -19.73 3.73 8.59
CA LEU A 61 -20.48 4.44 7.56
C LEU A 61 -21.25 5.64 8.15
N ASP A 62 -21.87 5.48 9.31
CA ASP A 62 -22.60 6.56 9.99
C ASP A 62 -21.64 7.70 10.38
N ILE A 63 -20.47 7.38 10.92
CA ILE A 63 -19.41 8.34 11.27
C ILE A 63 -18.94 9.09 10.03
N ILE A 64 -18.50 8.37 8.99
CA ILE A 64 -18.03 8.98 7.74
C ILE A 64 -19.12 9.87 7.13
N SER A 65 -20.37 9.40 7.10
CA SER A 65 -21.48 10.17 6.53
C SER A 65 -21.75 11.47 7.29
N SER A 66 -21.57 11.48 8.61
CA SER A 66 -21.76 12.67 9.44
C SER A 66 -20.63 13.67 9.30
N GLU A 67 -19.40 13.21 9.08
CA GLU A 67 -18.19 14.03 9.07
C GLU A 67 -17.71 14.40 7.66
N TYR A 68 -18.16 13.73 6.61
CA TYR A 68 -17.69 13.92 5.24
C TYR A 68 -17.80 15.37 4.72
N PHE A 69 -18.80 16.11 5.20
CA PHE A 69 -19.01 17.51 4.81
C PHE A 69 -18.06 18.49 5.51
N VAL A 70 -17.35 18.04 6.53
CA VAL A 70 -16.29 18.83 7.17
C VAL A 70 -15.07 18.84 6.24
N PRO A 71 -14.56 20.01 5.80
CA PRO A 71 -13.46 20.07 4.82
C PRO A 71 -12.21 19.28 5.22
N SER A 72 -11.86 19.25 6.50
CA SER A 72 -10.70 18.52 7.02
C SER A 72 -10.87 16.99 6.99
N SER A 73 -12.10 16.50 6.92
CA SER A 73 -12.36 15.05 6.91
C SER A 73 -12.27 14.43 5.52
N ARG A 74 -12.28 15.24 4.45
CA ARG A 74 -12.26 14.73 3.07
C ARG A 74 -10.94 14.07 2.63
N SER A 75 -9.85 14.36 3.32
CA SER A 75 -8.53 13.78 3.08
C SER A 75 -8.18 12.66 4.04
N LYS A 76 -9.06 12.36 5.00
CA LYS A 76 -8.86 11.28 5.96
C LYS A 76 -9.00 9.93 5.30
N LEU A 77 -8.16 9.00 5.70
CA LEU A 77 -8.32 7.58 5.45
C LEU A 77 -9.36 7.00 6.42
N TRP A 78 -9.86 5.80 6.17
CA TRP A 78 -10.80 5.16 7.08
C TRP A 78 -10.15 4.85 8.45
N GLU A 79 -8.84 4.62 8.46
CA GLU A 79 -8.04 4.44 9.67
C GLU A 79 -8.04 5.68 10.56
N ASP A 80 -8.01 6.88 9.97
CA ASP A 80 -8.10 8.12 10.74
C ASP A 80 -9.43 8.19 11.50
N PHE A 81 -10.55 7.83 10.84
CA PHE A 81 -11.85 7.75 11.50
C PHE A 81 -11.87 6.68 12.59
N PHE A 82 -11.25 5.53 12.34
CA PHE A 82 -11.15 4.47 13.33
C PHE A 82 -10.40 4.94 14.57
N VAL A 83 -9.25 5.57 14.41
CA VAL A 83 -8.43 6.07 15.53
C VAL A 83 -9.13 7.17 16.32
N GLU A 84 -9.84 8.07 15.64
CA GLU A 84 -10.60 9.14 16.32
C GLU A 84 -11.83 8.61 17.07
N HIS A 85 -12.32 7.42 16.73
CA HIS A 85 -13.53 6.84 17.29
C HIS A 85 -13.31 5.45 17.93
N LEU A 86 -12.11 5.20 18.48
CA LEU A 86 -11.76 3.93 19.16
C LEU A 86 -12.75 3.52 20.24
N ASP A 87 -13.44 4.48 20.87
CA ASP A 87 -14.44 4.20 21.91
C ASP A 87 -15.72 3.54 21.37
N SER A 88 -16.04 3.77 20.08
CA SER A 88 -17.28 3.32 19.45
C SER A 88 -17.07 2.28 18.37
N LEU A 89 -15.89 2.27 17.73
CA LEU A 89 -15.49 1.31 16.72
C LEU A 89 -14.64 0.21 17.38
N ASP A 90 -15.21 -0.98 17.47
CA ASP A 90 -14.58 -2.13 18.11
C ASP A 90 -13.89 -3.02 17.09
N MET A 91 -12.58 -3.22 17.26
CA MET A 91 -11.75 -4.01 16.35
C MET A 91 -10.68 -4.77 17.12
N GLU A 92 -10.52 -6.06 16.84
CA GLU A 92 -9.49 -6.90 17.42
C GLU A 92 -8.15 -6.74 16.70
N MET A 93 -7.07 -6.82 17.45
CA MET A 93 -5.72 -6.93 16.88
C MET A 93 -5.40 -8.39 16.58
N LYS A 94 -5.30 -8.75 15.30
CA LYS A 94 -4.98 -10.11 14.87
C LYS A 94 -3.52 -10.22 14.48
N CYS A 95 -2.71 -10.81 15.35
CA CYS A 95 -1.28 -10.94 15.14
C CYS A 95 -0.94 -12.08 14.18
N PHE A 96 -0.07 -11.78 13.23
CA PHE A 96 0.50 -12.73 12.28
C PHE A 96 2.00 -12.80 12.46
N SER A 97 2.57 -13.99 12.24
CA SER A 97 4.02 -14.18 12.24
C SER A 97 4.68 -13.36 11.12
N GLU A 98 5.92 -12.98 11.34
CA GLU A 98 6.74 -12.30 10.32
C GLU A 98 6.73 -13.12 9.00
N GLY A 99 6.58 -12.42 7.88
CA GLY A 99 6.53 -13.02 6.54
C GLY A 99 5.20 -13.70 6.15
N CYS A 100 4.20 -13.77 7.05
CA CYS A 100 2.87 -14.30 6.71
C CYS A 100 2.03 -13.31 5.89
N LEU A 101 2.26 -12.03 6.09
CA LEU A 101 1.63 -10.93 5.34
C LEU A 101 2.74 -10.10 4.70
N LEU A 102 2.55 -9.79 3.43
CA LEU A 102 3.45 -8.95 2.67
C LEU A 102 2.66 -7.82 2.08
N GLU A 103 3.13 -6.62 2.27
CA GLU A 103 2.56 -5.39 1.71
C GLU A 103 3.53 -4.82 0.68
N PHE A 104 3.00 -4.49 -0.49
CA PHE A 104 3.79 -3.97 -1.60
C PHE A 104 3.23 -2.60 -1.99
N ASP A 105 3.80 -1.55 -1.42
CA ASP A 105 3.45 -0.17 -1.75
C ASP A 105 4.22 0.35 -2.96
N SER A 106 5.30 -0.34 -3.30
CA SER A 106 6.18 0.03 -4.40
C SER A 106 6.72 -1.18 -5.16
N ILE A 107 7.20 -0.92 -6.37
CA ILE A 107 7.95 -1.93 -7.14
C ILE A 107 9.22 -2.37 -6.40
N ASP A 108 9.81 -1.50 -5.57
CA ASP A 108 11.02 -1.84 -4.83
C ASP A 108 10.72 -2.86 -3.71
N ASP A 109 9.51 -2.86 -3.16
CA ASP A 109 9.06 -3.88 -2.21
C ASP A 109 8.89 -5.24 -2.93
N ALA A 110 8.25 -5.24 -4.09
CA ALA A 110 8.14 -6.43 -4.93
C ALA A 110 9.52 -6.95 -5.37
N LYS A 111 10.50 -6.04 -5.60
CA LYS A 111 11.90 -6.38 -5.91
C LYS A 111 12.61 -7.08 -4.77
N SER A 112 12.45 -6.59 -3.57
CA SER A 112 13.09 -7.18 -2.40
C SER A 112 12.52 -8.57 -2.10
N PHE A 113 11.26 -8.82 -2.49
CA PHE A 113 10.59 -10.10 -2.31
C PHE A 113 10.92 -11.11 -3.41
N ASP A 114 10.83 -10.70 -4.68
CA ASP A 114 11.11 -11.59 -5.83
C ASP A 114 12.02 -10.93 -6.88
N PRO A 115 13.34 -11.15 -6.76
CA PRO A 115 14.30 -10.63 -7.74
C PRO A 115 14.10 -11.18 -9.17
N VAL A 116 13.40 -12.31 -9.34
CA VAL A 116 13.16 -12.93 -10.66
C VAL A 116 12.04 -12.21 -11.40
N PHE A 117 10.97 -11.82 -10.67
CA PHE A 117 9.85 -11.08 -11.21
C PHE A 117 10.28 -9.80 -11.96
N LEU A 118 11.34 -9.18 -11.52
CA LEU A 118 11.87 -7.96 -12.14
C LEU A 118 12.71 -8.17 -13.37
N LYS A 119 13.41 -9.30 -13.47
CA LYS A 119 14.18 -9.58 -14.68
C LYS A 119 13.28 -9.65 -15.92
N GLU A 120 12.08 -10.18 -15.75
CA GLU A 120 11.12 -10.29 -16.85
C GLU A 120 10.46 -8.95 -17.20
N GLN A 121 10.03 -8.19 -16.18
CA GLN A 121 9.42 -6.86 -16.42
C GLN A 121 10.46 -5.82 -16.88
N GLN A 122 11.66 -5.81 -16.32
CA GLN A 122 12.74 -4.98 -16.80
C GLN A 122 13.11 -5.31 -18.26
N SER A 123 13.01 -6.58 -18.64
CA SER A 123 13.25 -6.99 -20.02
C SER A 123 12.26 -6.31 -20.98
N GLU A 124 10.97 -6.32 -20.68
CA GLU A 124 9.94 -5.72 -21.55
C GLU A 124 10.05 -4.18 -21.63
N ILE A 125 10.31 -3.53 -20.49
CA ILE A 125 10.52 -2.07 -20.45
C ILE A 125 11.75 -1.68 -21.26
N LEU A 126 12.86 -2.38 -21.09
CA LEU A 126 14.09 -2.14 -21.81
C LEU A 126 13.92 -2.38 -23.32
N ASP A 127 13.18 -3.42 -23.72
CA ASP A 127 12.87 -3.67 -25.12
C ASP A 127 12.06 -2.53 -25.76
N ARG A 128 11.10 -1.98 -25.02
CA ARG A 128 10.33 -0.82 -25.50
C ARG A 128 11.18 0.44 -25.59
N ILE A 129 12.03 0.69 -24.59
CA ILE A 129 12.94 1.85 -24.59
C ILE A 129 13.91 1.75 -25.79
N THR A 130 14.56 0.60 -25.98
CA THR A 130 15.49 0.39 -27.10
C THR A 130 14.81 0.53 -28.45
N ALA A 131 13.58 0.02 -28.58
CA ALA A 131 12.80 0.16 -29.81
C ALA A 131 12.40 1.62 -30.10
N CYS A 132 12.07 2.40 -29.05
CA CYS A 132 11.68 3.79 -29.22
C CYS A 132 12.86 4.73 -29.50
N LEU A 133 13.99 4.52 -28.82
CA LEU A 133 15.14 5.40 -28.89
C LEU A 133 16.20 4.94 -29.93
N GLY A 134 16.09 3.70 -30.42
CA GLY A 134 17.08 3.14 -31.36
C GLY A 134 18.46 2.89 -30.70
N CYS A 135 18.51 2.74 -29.37
CA CYS A 135 19.74 2.48 -28.63
C CYS A 135 19.87 0.99 -28.27
N GLN A 136 21.05 0.58 -27.78
CA GLN A 136 21.24 -0.77 -27.22
C GLN A 136 20.89 -0.78 -25.75
N ARG A 137 20.61 -1.97 -25.18
CA ARG A 137 20.31 -2.11 -23.74
C ARG A 137 21.45 -1.64 -22.84
N GLU A 138 22.69 -1.85 -23.29
CA GLU A 138 23.91 -1.47 -22.59
C GLU A 138 24.12 0.05 -22.52
N ASP A 139 23.43 0.81 -23.38
CA ASP A 139 23.48 2.27 -23.37
C ASP A 139 22.56 2.89 -22.33
N ILE A 140 21.66 2.09 -21.73
CA ILE A 140 20.67 2.55 -20.75
C ILE A 140 21.26 2.46 -19.34
N HIS A 141 21.39 3.60 -18.66
CA HIS A 141 22.00 3.71 -17.35
C HIS A 141 21.06 4.43 -16.37
N SER A 142 21.40 4.33 -15.06
CA SER A 142 20.76 5.10 -13.98
C SER A 142 19.24 4.99 -13.94
N ILE A 143 18.72 3.75 -14.10
CA ILE A 143 17.28 3.50 -14.05
C ILE A 143 16.80 3.68 -12.59
N VAL A 144 15.97 4.70 -12.38
CA VAL A 144 15.38 5.02 -11.08
C VAL A 144 13.86 5.03 -11.20
N SER A 145 13.20 4.24 -10.36
CA SER A 145 11.73 4.25 -10.29
C SER A 145 11.23 5.58 -9.73
N LEU A 146 10.27 6.18 -10.41
CA LEU A 146 9.60 7.39 -9.94
C LEU A 146 8.39 6.98 -9.10
N LYS A 147 8.48 7.24 -7.80
CA LYS A 147 7.37 7.03 -6.86
C LYS A 147 6.31 8.10 -7.09
N SER A 148 5.35 7.87 -7.99
CA SER A 148 4.09 8.63 -7.97
C SER A 148 3.05 8.02 -8.89
N GLY A 149 1.93 7.62 -8.31
CA GLY A 149 0.68 7.29 -8.98
C GLY A 149 0.35 5.81 -9.00
N LEU A 150 -0.82 5.50 -8.49
CA LEU A 150 -1.44 4.15 -8.47
C LEU A 150 -1.71 3.57 -9.86
N THR A 151 -1.59 4.37 -10.92
CA THR A 151 -2.06 3.99 -12.26
C THR A 151 -0.97 3.84 -13.33
N ASN A 152 0.27 4.26 -13.05
CA ASN A 152 1.34 4.22 -14.04
C ASN A 152 2.67 3.78 -13.41
N LEU A 153 3.37 2.91 -14.13
CA LEU A 153 4.77 2.63 -13.88
C LEU A 153 5.60 3.72 -14.55
N SER A 154 6.40 4.46 -13.79
CA SER A 154 7.27 5.51 -14.33
C SER A 154 8.69 5.32 -13.82
N CYS A 155 9.67 5.48 -14.70
CA CYS A 155 11.08 5.50 -14.31
C CYS A 155 11.84 6.59 -15.08
N CYS A 156 12.85 7.16 -14.42
CA CYS A 156 13.88 7.95 -15.08
C CYS A 156 15.03 7.03 -15.50
N PHE A 157 15.67 7.32 -16.60
CA PHE A 157 16.87 6.64 -17.06
C PHE A 157 17.69 7.57 -17.94
N SER A 158 18.95 7.22 -18.17
CA SER A 158 19.87 7.97 -19.02
C SER A 158 20.31 7.13 -20.21
N VAL A 159 20.46 7.76 -21.38
CA VAL A 159 21.13 7.20 -22.55
C VAL A 159 22.19 8.20 -22.97
N GLY A 160 23.47 7.85 -22.83
CA GLY A 160 24.57 8.79 -22.96
C GLY A 160 24.45 9.92 -21.92
N GLU A 161 24.46 11.17 -22.39
CA GLU A 161 24.31 12.37 -21.53
C GLU A 161 22.86 12.87 -21.41
N GLN A 162 21.91 12.18 -22.02
CA GLN A 162 20.50 12.60 -22.02
C GLN A 162 19.68 11.80 -20.99
N GLU A 163 18.82 12.51 -20.28
CA GLU A 163 17.88 11.94 -19.34
C GLU A 163 16.49 11.82 -19.96
N PHE A 164 15.82 10.70 -19.67
CA PHE A 164 14.50 10.38 -20.18
C PHE A 164 13.59 9.92 -19.03
N VAL A 165 12.30 10.10 -19.24
CA VAL A 165 11.25 9.52 -18.39
C VAL A 165 10.47 8.52 -19.22
N TYR A 166 10.46 7.26 -18.78
CA TYR A 166 9.56 6.26 -19.32
C TYR A 166 8.31 6.17 -18.45
N ARG A 167 7.16 6.20 -19.10
CA ARG A 167 5.87 6.04 -18.44
C ARG A 167 5.08 4.92 -19.11
N HIS A 168 4.74 3.91 -18.33
CA HIS A 168 3.91 2.80 -18.79
C HIS A 168 2.58 2.77 -18.05
N PRO A 169 1.45 2.64 -18.75
CA PRO A 169 0.16 2.42 -18.13
C PRO A 169 0.18 1.14 -17.32
N GLY A 170 -0.27 1.20 -16.06
CA GLY A 170 -0.47 0.00 -15.24
C GLY A 170 -1.54 -0.91 -15.86
N VAL A 171 -1.37 -2.22 -15.71
CA VAL A 171 -2.33 -3.21 -16.22
C VAL A 171 -3.70 -2.99 -15.58
N GLY A 172 -4.75 -2.91 -16.38
CA GLY A 172 -6.13 -2.72 -15.93
C GLY A 172 -6.54 -1.26 -15.67
N THR A 173 -5.65 -0.29 -15.92
CA THR A 173 -5.96 1.13 -15.73
C THR A 173 -6.74 1.75 -16.89
N GLU A 174 -6.96 1.03 -17.99
CA GLU A 174 -7.74 1.47 -19.15
C GLU A 174 -9.19 1.82 -18.80
N LYS A 175 -9.70 1.23 -17.71
CA LYS A 175 -11.05 1.49 -17.20
C LYS A 175 -11.13 2.71 -16.28
N LEU A 176 -9.98 3.19 -15.81
CA LEU A 176 -9.88 4.27 -14.81
C LEU A 176 -9.47 5.61 -15.43
N VAL A 177 -8.82 5.59 -16.58
CA VAL A 177 -8.28 6.80 -17.22
C VAL A 177 -8.66 6.82 -18.71
N ASP A 178 -9.35 7.86 -19.14
CA ASP A 178 -9.57 8.13 -20.57
C ASP A 178 -8.29 8.70 -21.18
N ARG A 179 -7.61 7.91 -21.99
CA ARG A 179 -6.30 8.23 -22.60
C ARG A 179 -6.42 8.79 -24.02
N LYS A 180 -7.62 9.13 -24.48
CA LYS A 180 -7.81 9.67 -25.84
C LYS A 180 -7.25 11.08 -26.06
N GLY A 181 -6.72 11.70 -25.01
CA GLY A 181 -6.13 13.04 -25.04
C GLY A 181 -4.64 13.10 -24.68
N GLU A 182 -3.96 11.95 -24.55
CA GLU A 182 -2.50 11.89 -24.31
C GLU A 182 -1.71 11.82 -25.61
#